data_561d49ef110806fb0a5df9f24d823d32
#
_entry.id   561d49ef110806fb0a5df9f24d823d32
#
_cell.length_a   1.000
_cell.length_b   1.000
_cell.length_c   1.000
_cell.angle_alpha   90.00
_cell.angle_beta   90.00
_cell.angle_gamma   90.00
#
_symmetry.space_group_name_H-M   'P 1'
#
loop_
_entity.id
_entity.type
_entity.pdbx_description
1 polymer ?
#
loop_
_entity_poly.entity_id
_entity_poly.type
_entity_poly.pdbx_seq_one_letter_code
_entity_poly.pdbx_strand_id
1 'polypeptide(L)'
;MKPCLQTCPCLLVLALVGCWGDPALRLAPVRGRATLEDKPLGRVTIQLVPDGIKGTHAPAGIAQTEEDGSFHITTPPHGDGAAPGHYKVTVTSYTGKGIPPGYANPTKTPLKIEIPAAGLDNWDLKLKSK
;
A
#
# COMPACT_ATOMS: atom_id res chain seq x y z
N MET A 1 -23.31 -34.15 57.06
CA MET A 1 -23.03 -33.79 56.71
C MET A 1 -22.69 -33.59 55.67
N LYS A 2 -22.58 -33.15 54.98
CA LYS A 2 -22.27 -32.89 54.06
C LYS A 2 -21.81 -32.17 53.41
N PRO A 3 -21.38 -31.97 53.01
CA PRO A 3 -20.90 -31.17 52.49
C PRO A 3 -20.94 -30.97 51.30
N CYS A 4 -21.30 -30.49 50.85
CA CYS A 4 -21.37 -30.17 49.76
C CYS A 4 -20.61 -29.58 49.14
N LEU A 5 -19.94 -29.69 48.93
CA LEU A 5 -19.19 -29.19 48.25
C LEU A 5 -19.35 -28.97 47.08
N GLN A 6 -19.85 -28.47 46.69
CA GLN A 6 -19.93 -28.06 45.66
C GLN A 6 -19.10 -27.42 45.22
N THR A 7 -18.40 -27.51 45.07
CA THR A 7 -17.53 -27.05 44.30
C THR A 7 -18.06 -26.71 43.07
N CYS A 8 -18.33 -25.68 42.93
CA CYS A 8 -18.53 -25.10 41.81
C CYS A 8 -17.37 -25.09 41.06
N PRO A 9 -17.20 -25.75 40.14
CA PRO A 9 -16.17 -25.48 39.31
C PRO A 9 -16.57 -24.26 38.64
N CYS A 10 -15.96 -23.34 38.99
CA CYS A 10 -15.91 -22.27 38.25
C CYS A 10 -15.53 -22.60 36.93
N LEU A 11 -16.46 -22.80 36.21
CA LEU A 11 -16.19 -22.84 34.95
C LEU A 11 -15.71 -21.58 34.50
N LEU A 12 -14.57 -21.47 34.47
CA LEU A 12 -13.97 -20.43 33.90
C LEU A 12 -14.13 -20.54 32.46
N VAL A 13 -15.13 -20.08 32.05
CA VAL A 13 -15.19 -19.86 30.70
C VAL A 13 -14.31 -18.78 30.38
N LEU A 14 -13.21 -19.10 29.98
CA LEU A 14 -12.44 -18.23 29.33
C LEU A 14 -13.07 -17.95 28.08
N ALA A 15 -13.77 -16.99 28.05
CA ALA A 15 -14.15 -16.45 26.83
C ALA A 15 -12.92 -16.00 26.17
N LEU A 16 -12.47 -16.77 25.34
CA LEU A 16 -11.52 -16.34 24.46
C LEU A 16 -12.14 -15.39 23.59
N VAL A 17 -11.98 -14.23 23.91
CA VAL A 17 -12.26 -13.24 23.03
C VAL A 17 -11.27 -13.36 21.97
N GLY A 18 -11.59 -14.03 21.00
CA GLY A 18 -10.80 -13.98 19.84
C GLY A 18 -10.72 -12.55 19.40
N CYS A 19 -9.63 -12.18 18.90
CA CYS A 19 -9.46 -10.91 18.34
C CYS A 19 -10.40 -10.74 17.21
N TRP A 20 -11.42 -10.06 17.47
CA TRP A 20 -12.33 -9.68 16.43
C TRP A 20 -11.90 -8.39 15.82
N GLY A 21 -10.66 -8.14 15.75
CA GLY A 21 -10.18 -7.01 15.02
C GLY A 21 -10.09 -7.37 13.56
N ASP A 22 -10.15 -6.42 12.68
CA ASP A 22 -9.79 -6.64 11.31
C ASP A 22 -8.44 -7.28 11.29
N PRO A 23 -8.21 -8.27 10.43
CA PRO A 23 -6.87 -8.79 10.32
C PRO A 23 -5.96 -7.61 10.08
N ALA A 24 -4.94 -7.49 10.89
CA ALA A 24 -4.01 -6.41 10.75
C ALA A 24 -3.61 -6.32 9.29
N LEU A 25 -3.74 -5.14 8.73
CA LEU A 25 -3.37 -4.93 7.34
C LEU A 25 -1.88 -5.19 7.20
N ARG A 26 -1.54 -6.17 6.40
CA ARG A 26 -0.14 -6.48 6.17
C ARG A 26 0.38 -5.59 5.08
N LEU A 27 1.40 -4.83 5.40
CA LEU A 27 2.05 -3.97 4.43
C LEU A 27 3.40 -4.56 4.08
N ALA A 28 3.66 -4.70 2.80
CA ALA A 28 4.96 -5.13 2.31
C ALA A 28 5.77 -3.90 1.94
N PRO A 29 7.08 -3.89 2.18
CA PRO A 29 7.88 -2.73 1.83
C PRO A 29 7.93 -2.52 0.33
N VAL A 30 7.76 -1.28 -0.11
CA VAL A 30 7.78 -0.94 -1.52
C VAL A 30 8.69 0.27 -1.72
N ARG A 31 9.79 0.06 -2.40
CA ARG A 31 10.78 1.09 -2.67
C ARG A 31 11.17 1.04 -4.13
N GLY A 32 11.53 2.17 -4.66
CA GLY A 32 11.95 2.22 -6.03
C GLY A 32 12.50 3.57 -6.42
N ARG A 33 12.63 3.75 -7.71
CA ARG A 33 13.11 5.00 -8.28
C ARG A 33 12.25 5.32 -9.49
N ALA A 34 11.82 6.57 -9.59
CA ALA A 34 11.02 7.04 -10.71
C ALA A 34 11.90 7.79 -11.68
N THR A 35 11.71 7.52 -12.96
CA THR A 35 12.43 8.23 -14.02
C THR A 35 11.44 8.68 -15.08
N LEU A 36 11.74 9.78 -15.74
CA LEU A 36 11.01 10.27 -16.90
C LEU A 36 12.00 10.40 -18.02
N GLU A 37 11.81 9.62 -19.08
CA GLU A 37 12.76 9.58 -20.20
C GLU A 37 14.18 9.32 -19.71
N ASP A 38 14.31 8.34 -18.81
CA ASP A 38 15.58 7.90 -18.21
C ASP A 38 16.28 8.93 -17.31
N LYS A 39 15.57 10.01 -16.96
CA LYS A 39 16.10 11.00 -16.04
C LYS A 39 15.39 10.91 -14.70
N PRO A 40 16.09 11.10 -13.59
CA PRO A 40 15.45 11.05 -12.29
C PRO A 40 14.27 12.00 -12.20
N LEU A 41 13.16 11.51 -11.66
CA LEU A 41 11.94 12.28 -11.55
C LEU A 41 11.72 12.63 -10.09
N GLY A 42 12.23 13.77 -9.67
CA GLY A 42 12.11 14.21 -8.29
C GLY A 42 10.89 15.06 -8.03
N ARG A 43 10.49 15.08 -6.78
CA ARG A 43 9.42 15.96 -6.29
C ARG A 43 8.09 15.73 -6.97
N VAL A 44 7.76 14.49 -7.21
CA VAL A 44 6.44 14.11 -7.70
C VAL A 44 5.76 13.24 -6.67
N THR A 45 4.43 13.19 -6.74
CA THR A 45 3.64 12.33 -5.88
C THR A 45 3.23 11.10 -6.67
N ILE A 46 3.55 9.93 -6.13
CA ILE A 46 3.15 8.66 -6.70
C ILE A 46 2.03 8.11 -5.82
N GLN A 47 0.95 7.67 -6.44
CA GLN A 47 -0.15 7.10 -5.70
C GLN A 47 -0.49 5.73 -6.26
N LEU A 48 -0.65 4.75 -5.38
CA LEU A 48 -1.09 3.42 -5.73
C LEU A 48 -2.58 3.34 -5.48
N VAL A 49 -3.34 3.19 -6.55
CA VAL A 49 -4.79 3.09 -6.46
C VAL A 49 -5.18 1.63 -6.59
N PRO A 50 -5.81 1.03 -5.56
CA PRO A 50 -6.15 -0.38 -5.63
C PRO A 50 -7.03 -0.68 -6.82
N ASP A 51 -6.72 -1.76 -7.53
CA ASP A 51 -7.49 -2.15 -8.69
C ASP A 51 -8.58 -3.13 -8.26
N GLY A 52 -9.77 -2.61 -8.03
CA GLY A 52 -10.89 -3.43 -7.60
C GLY A 52 -11.34 -4.44 -8.63
N ILE A 53 -11.11 -4.17 -9.91
CA ILE A 53 -11.42 -5.11 -10.97
C ILE A 53 -10.56 -6.34 -10.86
N LYS A 54 -9.33 -6.18 -10.40
CA LYS A 54 -8.42 -7.30 -10.14
C LYS A 54 -8.57 -7.87 -8.74
N GLY A 55 -9.57 -7.43 -8.00
CA GLY A 55 -9.87 -7.98 -6.67
C GLY A 55 -9.11 -7.34 -5.52
N THR A 56 -8.43 -6.23 -5.74
CA THR A 56 -7.68 -5.57 -4.68
C THR A 56 -8.52 -4.49 -4.02
N HIS A 57 -8.77 -4.65 -2.74
CA HIS A 57 -9.59 -3.72 -1.97
C HIS A 57 -8.82 -3.19 -0.77
N ALA A 58 -7.61 -2.75 -1.00
CA ALA A 58 -6.74 -2.24 0.04
C ALA A 58 -6.76 -0.70 0.05
N PRO A 59 -6.28 -0.06 1.12
CA PRO A 59 -6.11 1.39 1.10
C PRO A 59 -5.08 1.82 0.06
N ALA A 60 -5.21 3.04 -0.42
CA ALA A 60 -4.26 3.59 -1.38
C ALA A 60 -2.91 3.85 -0.73
N GLY A 61 -1.86 3.58 -1.47
CA GLY A 61 -0.51 3.93 -1.05
C GLY A 61 -0.07 5.24 -1.68
N ILE A 62 0.88 5.91 -1.07
CA ILE A 62 1.36 7.19 -1.56
C ILE A 62 2.85 7.33 -1.30
N ALA A 63 3.54 8.05 -2.16
CA ALA A 63 4.95 8.38 -1.97
C ALA A 63 5.26 9.71 -2.63
N GLN A 64 6.29 10.36 -2.10
CA GLN A 64 6.89 11.52 -2.75
C GLN A 64 8.30 11.13 -3.14
N THR A 65 8.71 11.47 -4.35
CA THR A 65 10.06 11.18 -4.78
C THR A 65 11.03 12.21 -4.24
N GLU A 66 12.23 11.74 -3.92
CA GLU A 66 13.35 12.61 -3.59
C GLU A 66 13.93 13.20 -4.87
N GLU A 67 14.91 14.09 -4.75
CA GLU A 67 15.49 14.73 -5.92
C GLU A 67 16.11 13.74 -6.91
N ASP A 68 16.60 12.61 -6.42
CA ASP A 68 17.19 11.59 -7.27
C ASP A 68 16.14 10.62 -7.83
N GLY A 69 14.86 10.87 -7.57
CA GLY A 69 13.78 10.01 -8.03
C GLY A 69 13.45 8.84 -7.12
N SER A 70 14.22 8.64 -6.06
CA SER A 70 13.95 7.52 -5.15
C SER A 70 12.70 7.76 -4.32
N PHE A 71 12.00 6.70 -3.98
CA PHE A 71 10.77 6.80 -3.20
C PHE A 71 10.53 5.52 -2.42
N HIS A 72 9.70 5.64 -1.39
CA HIS A 72 9.14 4.49 -0.72
C HIS A 72 7.65 4.76 -0.49
N ILE A 73 6.85 3.72 -0.62
CA ILE A 73 5.40 3.84 -0.50
C ILE A 73 5.02 3.75 0.98
N THR A 74 4.06 4.56 1.38
CA THR A 74 3.42 4.44 2.68
C THR A 74 1.92 4.35 2.48
N THR A 75 1.22 3.74 3.40
CA THR A 75 -0.24 3.62 3.36
C THR A 75 -0.81 4.26 4.62
N PRO A 76 -1.05 5.58 4.61
CA PRO A 76 -1.57 6.25 5.78
C PRO A 76 -2.99 5.78 6.11
N PRO A 77 -3.35 5.68 7.37
CA PRO A 77 -2.52 5.85 8.55
C PRO A 77 -1.86 4.56 9.01
N HIS A 78 -1.79 3.55 8.17
CA HIS A 78 -1.38 2.20 8.55
C HIS A 78 0.13 2.02 8.68
N GLY A 79 0.93 2.74 7.90
CA GLY A 79 2.38 2.67 8.02
C GLY A 79 3.10 2.55 6.69
N ASP A 80 4.37 2.14 6.74
CA ASP A 80 5.21 2.03 5.56
C ASP A 80 4.88 0.79 4.75
N GLY A 81 4.95 0.93 3.43
CA GLY A 81 4.68 -0.17 2.52
C GLY A 81 3.29 -0.10 1.93
N ALA A 82 2.90 -1.15 1.23
CA ALA A 82 1.58 -1.29 0.64
C ALA A 82 1.11 -2.73 0.81
N ALA A 83 -0.21 -2.91 0.87
CA ALA A 83 -0.76 -4.26 0.95
C ALA A 83 -0.53 -4.98 -0.38
N PRO A 84 -0.23 -6.29 -0.35
CA PRO A 84 -0.07 -7.03 -1.60
C PRO A 84 -1.33 -6.97 -2.46
N GLY A 85 -1.16 -6.90 -3.75
CA GLY A 85 -2.27 -6.86 -4.68
C GLY A 85 -1.94 -6.08 -5.94
N HIS A 86 -2.96 -5.80 -6.72
CA HIS A 86 -2.83 -5.09 -7.98
C HIS A 86 -3.22 -3.64 -7.81
N TYR A 87 -2.42 -2.76 -8.38
CA TYR A 87 -2.64 -1.32 -8.25
C TYR A 87 -2.44 -0.63 -9.57
N LYS A 88 -3.17 0.45 -9.77
CA LYS A 88 -2.88 1.41 -10.82
C LYS A 88 -2.02 2.49 -10.22
N VAL A 89 -1.04 2.95 -10.97
CA VAL A 89 -0.07 3.91 -10.47
C VAL A 89 -0.34 5.25 -11.11
N THR A 90 -0.59 6.26 -10.30
CA THR A 90 -0.74 7.62 -10.78
C THR A 90 0.45 8.44 -10.33
N VAL A 91 0.82 9.41 -11.14
CA VAL A 91 1.94 10.30 -10.86
C VAL A 91 1.51 11.72 -11.12
N THR A 92 1.67 12.57 -10.12
CA THR A 92 1.35 13.99 -10.24
C THR A 92 2.55 14.81 -9.83
N SER A 93 2.74 15.94 -10.48
CA SER A 93 3.83 16.86 -10.16
C SER A 93 3.27 18.08 -9.45
N TYR A 94 3.99 18.56 -8.45
CA TYR A 94 3.60 19.78 -7.78
C TYR A 94 3.56 20.98 -8.72
N THR A 95 4.44 20.97 -9.71
CA THR A 95 4.50 22.09 -10.64
C THR A 95 3.54 21.93 -11.80
N GLY A 96 2.97 20.74 -11.96
CA GLY A 96 2.11 20.45 -13.09
C GLY A 96 2.83 20.36 -14.41
N LYS A 97 4.16 20.42 -14.39
CA LYS A 97 4.97 20.42 -15.60
C LYS A 97 5.74 19.13 -15.76
N GLY A 98 5.98 18.74 -16.99
CA GLY A 98 6.87 17.63 -17.30
C GLY A 98 6.25 16.26 -17.30
N ILE A 99 5.05 16.12 -16.76
CA ILE A 99 4.38 14.81 -16.70
C ILE A 99 3.11 14.86 -17.53
N PRO A 100 2.92 13.95 -18.47
CA PRO A 100 1.67 13.92 -19.23
C PRO A 100 0.47 13.74 -18.30
N PRO A 101 -0.62 14.47 -18.55
CA PRO A 101 -1.77 14.46 -17.63
C PRO A 101 -2.44 13.10 -17.49
N GLY A 102 -2.25 12.19 -18.44
CA GLY A 102 -2.82 10.85 -18.32
C GLY A 102 -2.29 10.07 -17.12
N TYR A 103 -1.08 10.36 -16.67
CA TYR A 103 -0.52 9.65 -15.53
C TYR A 103 -1.21 10.02 -14.22
N ALA A 104 -1.88 11.16 -14.15
CA ALA A 104 -2.58 11.57 -12.94
C ALA A 104 -3.96 10.95 -12.80
N ASN A 105 -4.46 10.34 -13.86
CA ASN A 105 -5.82 9.80 -13.88
C ASN A 105 -5.78 8.27 -13.73
N PRO A 106 -6.35 7.70 -12.66
CA PRO A 106 -6.29 6.25 -12.47
C PRO A 106 -6.99 5.45 -13.56
N THR A 107 -7.92 6.08 -14.32
CA THR A 107 -8.56 5.37 -15.41
C THR A 107 -7.73 5.38 -16.68
N LYS A 108 -6.87 6.36 -16.84
CA LYS A 108 -6.08 6.54 -18.07
C LYS A 108 -4.63 6.15 -17.95
N THR A 109 -4.11 6.06 -16.73
CA THR A 109 -2.70 5.76 -16.55
C THR A 109 -2.36 4.39 -17.13
N PRO A 110 -1.27 4.27 -17.88
CA PRO A 110 -0.80 2.98 -18.34
C PRO A 110 0.01 2.24 -17.29
N LEU A 111 0.32 2.91 -16.17
CA LEU A 111 1.18 2.32 -15.16
C LEU A 111 0.38 1.43 -14.23
N LYS A 112 0.83 0.20 -14.09
CA LYS A 112 0.21 -0.78 -13.20
C LYS A 112 1.31 -1.55 -12.50
N ILE A 113 1.02 -2.00 -11.29
CA ILE A 113 1.99 -2.78 -10.54
C ILE A 113 1.27 -3.84 -9.72
N GLU A 114 1.88 -4.98 -9.59
CA GLU A 114 1.44 -6.00 -8.64
C GLU A 114 2.44 -6.02 -7.50
N ILE A 115 1.96 -5.84 -6.29
CA ILE A 115 2.81 -5.87 -5.11
C ILE A 115 2.77 -7.28 -4.56
N PRO A 116 3.90 -8.00 -4.56
CA PRO A 116 3.94 -9.34 -3.98
C PRO A 116 3.99 -9.27 -2.46
N ALA A 117 3.73 -10.39 -1.81
CA ALA A 117 3.74 -10.45 -0.36
C ALA A 117 5.10 -10.07 0.24
N ALA A 118 6.17 -10.30 -0.51
CA ALA A 118 7.51 -9.93 -0.06
C ALA A 118 7.86 -8.46 -0.28
N GLY A 119 7.02 -7.75 -1.04
CA GLY A 119 7.27 -6.35 -1.35
C GLY A 119 8.18 -6.18 -2.57
N LEU A 120 8.54 -4.94 -2.83
CA LEU A 120 9.41 -4.57 -3.93
C LEU A 120 10.53 -3.69 -3.40
N ASP A 121 11.76 -4.04 -3.69
CA ASP A 121 12.90 -3.29 -3.19
C ASP A 121 13.57 -2.44 -4.27
N ASN A 122 13.45 -2.82 -5.52
CA ASN A 122 14.09 -2.12 -6.63
C ASN A 122 13.11 -1.87 -7.76
N TRP A 123 11.96 -1.30 -7.41
CA TRP A 123 10.95 -1.02 -8.43
C TRP A 123 11.42 0.15 -9.30
N ASP A 124 11.53 -0.13 -10.59
CA ASP A 124 11.98 0.87 -11.55
C ASP A 124 10.75 1.43 -12.25
N LEU A 125 10.28 2.56 -11.78
CA LEU A 125 9.08 3.20 -12.32
C LEU A 125 9.47 4.14 -13.45
N LYS A 126 9.23 3.71 -14.67
CA LYS A 126 9.62 4.48 -15.84
C LYS A 126 8.42 5.16 -16.49
N LEU A 127 8.52 6.45 -16.67
CA LEU A 127 7.51 7.25 -17.33
C LEU A 127 8.04 7.76 -18.67
N LYS A 128 7.14 8.01 -19.56
CA LYS A 128 7.48 8.58 -20.86
C LYS A 128 6.77 9.91 -21.00
N SER A 129 7.38 10.83 -21.72
CA SER A 129 6.79 12.16 -21.90
C SER A 129 5.65 12.15 -22.93
N LYS A 130 5.49 11.05 -23.63
CA LYS A 130 4.35 10.87 -24.56
C LYS A 130 3.96 9.42 -24.64
#